data_f5a62a54498bcfdc548aaa9c1d66adaf
#
_entry.id   f5a62a54498bcfdc548aaa9c1d66adaf
#
_cell.length_a   1.000
_cell.length_b   1.000
_cell.length_c   1.000
_cell.angle_alpha   90.00
_cell.angle_beta   90.00
_cell.angle_gamma   90.00
#
_symmetry.space_group_name_H-M   'P 1'
#
loop_
_entity.id
_entity.type
_entity.pdbx_description
1 polymer ?
#
loop_
_entity_poly.entity_id
_entity_poly.type
_entity_poly.pdbx_seq_one_letter_code
_entity_poly.pdbx_strand_id
1 'polypeptide(L)'
;MNNIFRNSLIVFLAVSFLAGCGGSGKKELSSSNRVVEHLLNELERLNPQNSTGANETYVEEMIYERLLRINPKTMEVNVPWLAESMPIESPDHMSFEFTLRKGVKFADGKELTGNDVIFSLKALKNPFNTMNGQKRVYVDGIHSCELVDGDPYRIHFTMWKKYFLTKEQAFADVLYVLPKHIWDPDGLTDKYSWDDIASIIEKPGAKTDEIDSAALAKQHANPAMKEFAEQMMRPERDRDPKYIQGSGPYKLAEWKTGDRVTIIRNPNYTNKGNSEFGEVHPDTLIYKVITDWSAAVTAVKSRDIDLMGFIQPPYFVKVDTTQLKYIKKVTFPLGAYGLLNWNNRSVLFNDKRVRLAMAHLVDRKTIIDKVLFGLASPTESPCPEYRKECNKDLKPIDYNIDEAKRLLKEAGWEDHDGDGILDKTVNGKSVKFDFVFLTNQNETRKQILLIVAESLRKVGIKADVQTLEWAVFLDRLRDHNFDASYGSWQNDPYETDNFQIYHSSQAKNRGSNYPYYNSPEADHLLEAIRAEFDPDKRLVLQREFQRVLYEDQPTTILWNPMNPSIWVDRFNGVFWDQVRPGYIQALWEVRGAAGGGVKAVSSSF
;
A
#
# COMPACT_ATOMS: atom_id res chain seq x y z
N MET A 1 -17.54 -78.53 2.62
CA MET A 1 -16.61 -79.64 2.91
C MET A 1 -15.34 -79.04 3.50
N ASN A 2 -15.11 -79.45 4.75
CA ASN A 2 -13.84 -79.56 5.50
C ASN A 2 -12.93 -78.32 5.59
N ASN A 3 -12.87 -77.71 6.79
CA ASN A 3 -12.07 -78.05 7.99
C ASN A 3 -10.52 -77.95 7.69
N ILE A 4 -9.70 -77.23 8.46
CA ILE A 4 -9.25 -77.57 9.81
C ILE A 4 -8.43 -76.42 10.40
N PHE A 5 -8.73 -76.05 11.63
CA PHE A 5 -7.96 -75.45 12.73
C PHE A 5 -6.42 -75.49 12.65
N ARG A 6 -5.75 -74.40 13.14
CA ARG A 6 -4.83 -74.58 14.28
C ARG A 6 -4.46 -73.29 14.98
N ASN A 7 -4.63 -73.26 16.27
CA ASN A 7 -4.23 -72.27 17.28
C ASN A 7 -2.72 -72.18 17.40
N SER A 8 -2.24 -70.97 17.70
CA SER A 8 -0.98 -70.81 18.48
C SER A 8 -1.02 -69.46 19.22
N LEU A 9 -1.24 -69.56 20.47
CA LEU A 9 -0.67 -68.95 21.66
C LEU A 9 -0.12 -67.51 21.55
N ILE A 10 -0.85 -66.61 22.14
CA ILE A 10 -0.44 -65.25 22.45
C ILE A 10 0.14 -65.23 23.85
N VAL A 11 1.40 -64.88 23.98
CA VAL A 11 2.03 -64.55 25.26
C VAL A 11 1.80 -63.07 25.53
N PHE A 12 1.06 -62.77 26.59
CA PHE A 12 0.92 -61.41 27.15
C PHE A 12 2.23 -61.02 27.84
N LEU A 13 2.86 -59.94 27.35
CA LEU A 13 3.86 -59.19 28.14
C LEU A 13 3.18 -57.84 28.50
N ALA A 14 2.64 -57.76 29.68
CA ALA A 14 2.26 -56.51 30.29
C ALA A 14 3.50 -55.78 30.76
N VAL A 15 3.88 -54.69 30.07
CA VAL A 15 4.83 -53.72 30.59
C VAL A 15 4.02 -52.48 31.02
N SER A 16 3.98 -52.32 32.31
CA SER A 16 3.42 -51.15 33.02
C SER A 16 4.26 -49.92 32.67
N PHE A 17 3.65 -48.96 31.96
CA PHE A 17 4.12 -47.58 31.97
C PHE A 17 3.19 -46.75 32.85
N LEU A 18 3.52 -46.73 34.11
CA LEU A 18 3.16 -45.68 35.03
C LEU A 18 4.17 -44.56 34.87
N ALA A 19 3.67 -43.39 34.84
CA ALA A 19 4.28 -42.13 35.22
C ALA A 19 4.35 -41.10 34.10
N GLY A 20 3.75 -40.00 34.39
CA GLY A 20 4.08 -38.74 33.75
C GLY A 20 2.92 -37.82 33.40
N CYS A 21 1.86 -37.75 34.20
CA CYS A 21 1.10 -36.51 34.29
C CYS A 21 1.86 -35.51 35.16
N GLY A 22 2.40 -34.48 34.57
CA GLY A 22 3.00 -33.42 35.37
C GLY A 22 4.09 -32.67 34.59
N GLY A 23 3.65 -31.71 33.85
CA GLY A 23 4.55 -30.76 33.23
C GLY A 23 3.79 -29.93 32.21
N SER A 24 3.04 -28.91 32.67
CA SER A 24 2.80 -27.73 31.85
C SER A 24 4.16 -27.07 31.60
N GLY A 25 4.96 -27.70 30.76
CA GLY A 25 6.20 -27.13 30.29
C GLY A 25 5.85 -25.81 29.62
N LYS A 26 6.11 -24.71 30.32
CA LYS A 26 6.29 -23.42 29.66
C LYS A 26 7.27 -23.71 28.54
N LYS A 27 6.78 -23.71 27.28
CA LYS A 27 7.66 -23.77 26.11
C LYS A 27 8.63 -22.61 26.32
N GLU A 28 9.87 -22.89 26.73
CA GLU A 28 10.88 -21.85 26.86
C GLU A 28 10.93 -21.13 25.54
N LEU A 29 10.82 -19.80 25.59
CA LEU A 29 10.98 -18.95 24.42
C LEU A 29 12.28 -19.40 23.76
N SER A 30 12.17 -20.02 22.58
CA SER A 30 13.33 -20.44 21.80
C SER A 30 14.32 -19.28 21.77
N SER A 31 15.55 -19.50 22.26
CA SER A 31 16.66 -18.53 22.24
C SER A 31 17.17 -18.27 20.82
N SER A 32 16.45 -18.75 19.80
CA SER A 32 16.78 -18.51 18.40
C SER A 32 16.57 -17.04 18.06
N ASN A 33 17.62 -16.45 17.51
CA ASN A 33 17.66 -15.04 17.06
C ASN A 33 16.82 -14.88 15.78
N ARG A 34 15.50 -15.02 15.91
CA ARG A 34 14.55 -14.95 14.78
C ARG A 34 13.29 -14.16 15.15
N VAL A 35 12.62 -13.63 14.13
CA VAL A 35 11.26 -13.08 14.20
C VAL A 35 10.36 -13.90 13.30
N VAL A 36 9.19 -14.30 13.82
CA VAL A 36 8.15 -14.99 13.05
C VAL A 36 6.95 -14.05 12.91
N GLU A 37 6.68 -13.63 11.70
CA GLU A 37 5.57 -12.75 11.37
C GLU A 37 4.44 -13.49 10.68
N HIS A 38 3.21 -13.11 10.99
CA HIS A 38 2.01 -13.62 10.34
C HIS A 38 1.76 -12.94 9.00
N LEU A 39 1.47 -13.75 7.98
CA LEU A 39 0.84 -13.31 6.73
C LEU A 39 -0.56 -13.94 6.61
N LEU A 40 -1.56 -13.13 6.24
CA LEU A 40 -2.91 -13.62 5.98
C LEU A 40 -2.99 -14.41 4.66
N ASN A 41 -2.26 -13.95 3.64
CA ASN A 41 -2.21 -14.56 2.32
C ASN A 41 -0.77 -14.87 1.94
N GLU A 42 -0.60 -15.89 1.12
CA GLU A 42 0.69 -16.19 0.51
C GLU A 42 1.14 -15.04 -0.41
N LEU A 43 2.45 -14.83 -0.48
CA LEU A 43 3.04 -13.92 -1.46
C LEU A 43 2.90 -14.52 -2.87
N GLU A 44 2.63 -13.68 -3.83
CA GLU A 44 2.60 -14.12 -5.24
C GLU A 44 4.02 -14.22 -5.80
N ARG A 45 4.86 -13.23 -5.51
CA ARG A 45 6.21 -13.06 -6.07
C ARG A 45 7.10 -12.20 -5.19
N LEU A 46 8.41 -12.29 -5.38
CA LEU A 46 9.43 -11.40 -4.81
C LEU A 46 10.28 -10.76 -5.91
N ASN A 47 9.66 -10.48 -7.03
CA ASN A 47 10.23 -9.70 -8.12
C ASN A 47 9.76 -8.25 -7.97
N PRO A 48 10.59 -7.33 -7.48
CA PRO A 48 10.15 -5.97 -7.13
C PRO A 48 9.78 -5.12 -8.36
N GLN A 49 10.09 -5.59 -9.56
CA GLN A 49 9.61 -4.98 -10.80
C GLN A 49 8.13 -5.30 -11.08
N ASN A 50 7.69 -6.50 -10.69
CA ASN A 50 6.39 -7.07 -11.06
C ASN A 50 5.40 -7.21 -9.89
N SER A 51 5.88 -7.13 -8.66
CA SER A 51 5.04 -7.23 -7.46
C SER A 51 4.17 -5.98 -7.28
N THR A 52 2.92 -6.18 -6.84
CA THR A 52 1.96 -5.10 -6.55
C THR A 52 1.30 -5.25 -5.18
N GLY A 53 1.59 -6.34 -4.48
CA GLY A 53 1.03 -6.61 -3.17
C GLY A 53 1.81 -5.95 -2.03
N ALA A 54 1.11 -5.53 -0.98
CA ALA A 54 1.75 -4.91 0.16
C ALA A 54 2.65 -5.87 0.95
N ASN A 55 2.26 -7.15 1.06
CA ASN A 55 3.05 -8.15 1.76
C ASN A 55 4.36 -8.44 1.04
N GLU A 56 4.32 -8.45 -0.30
CA GLU A 56 5.51 -8.57 -1.15
C GLU A 56 6.49 -7.43 -0.87
N THR A 57 5.99 -6.20 -0.86
CA THR A 57 6.80 -5.00 -0.59
C THR A 57 7.52 -5.10 0.76
N TYR A 58 6.86 -5.59 1.82
CA TYR A 58 7.48 -5.71 3.15
C TYR A 58 8.65 -6.70 3.18
N VAL A 59 8.56 -7.78 2.40
CA VAL A 59 9.67 -8.75 2.27
C VAL A 59 10.74 -8.23 1.33
N GLU A 60 10.34 -7.59 0.23
CA GLU A 60 11.25 -7.00 -0.75
C GLU A 60 12.13 -5.90 -0.15
N GLU A 61 11.60 -5.08 0.75
CA GLU A 61 12.37 -4.06 1.49
C GLU A 61 13.47 -4.62 2.38
N MET A 62 13.36 -5.88 2.79
CA MET A 62 14.42 -6.58 3.52
C MET A 62 15.48 -7.17 2.59
N ILE A 63 15.17 -7.37 1.30
CA ILE A 63 16.05 -8.03 0.32
C ILE A 63 16.73 -7.02 -0.61
N TYR A 64 16.00 -5.99 -1.05
CA TYR A 64 16.46 -5.01 -2.03
C TYR A 64 16.59 -3.63 -1.42
N GLU A 65 17.44 -2.81 -2.02
CA GLU A 65 17.63 -1.42 -1.60
C GLU A 65 17.32 -0.43 -2.72
N ARG A 66 17.13 0.82 -2.34
CA ARG A 66 16.85 1.98 -3.20
C ARG A 66 17.91 3.06 -3.00
N LEU A 67 17.93 4.09 -3.82
CA LEU A 67 18.88 5.20 -3.69
C LEU A 67 18.67 5.99 -2.39
N LEU A 68 17.42 6.26 -2.06
CA LEU A 68 16.98 7.00 -0.87
C LEU A 68 16.02 6.14 -0.04
N ARG A 69 15.76 6.58 1.19
CA ARG A 69 14.77 5.98 2.09
C ARG A 69 13.97 7.06 2.80
N ILE A 70 12.71 6.74 3.08
CA ILE A 70 11.85 7.54 3.94
C ILE A 70 12.32 7.38 5.37
N ASN A 71 12.45 8.51 6.07
CA ASN A 71 12.69 8.52 7.51
C ASN A 71 11.38 8.20 8.23
N PRO A 72 11.25 7.06 8.90
CA PRO A 72 10.00 6.67 9.54
C PRO A 72 9.59 7.55 10.72
N LYS A 73 10.51 8.38 11.24
CA LYS A 73 10.21 9.31 12.34
C LYS A 73 9.67 10.65 11.85
N THR A 74 10.13 11.13 10.69
CA THR A 74 9.74 12.43 10.14
C THR A 74 8.79 12.34 8.97
N MET A 75 8.67 11.16 8.36
CA MET A 75 7.89 10.91 7.15
C MET A 75 8.40 11.70 5.93
N GLU A 76 9.68 12.02 5.93
CA GLU A 76 10.37 12.75 4.85
C GLU A 76 11.39 11.85 4.16
N VAL A 77 11.58 12.03 2.86
CA VAL A 77 12.65 11.37 2.10
C VAL A 77 13.94 12.16 2.29
N ASN A 78 14.61 11.92 3.40
CA ASN A 78 15.84 12.60 3.79
C ASN A 78 16.97 11.65 4.24
N VAL A 79 16.81 10.33 4.01
CA VAL A 79 17.82 9.34 4.36
C VAL A 79 18.50 8.84 3.09
N PRO A 80 19.77 9.21 2.81
CA PRO A 80 20.56 8.58 1.76
C PRO A 80 20.77 7.10 2.11
N TRP A 81 20.51 6.20 1.14
CA TRP A 81 20.61 4.76 1.41
C TRP A 81 21.71 4.08 0.59
N LEU A 82 21.47 3.74 -0.70
CA LEU A 82 22.55 3.39 -1.63
C LEU A 82 23.34 4.62 -2.06
N ALA A 83 22.72 5.79 -2.06
CA ALA A 83 23.41 7.05 -2.24
C ALA A 83 24.25 7.41 -1.01
N GLU A 84 25.41 8.04 -1.22
CA GLU A 84 26.30 8.55 -0.16
C GLU A 84 25.70 9.79 0.53
N SER A 85 25.01 10.62 -0.25
CA SER A 85 24.32 11.84 0.19
C SER A 85 22.99 12.02 -0.54
N MET A 86 22.21 13.02 -0.15
CA MET A 86 21.09 13.47 -0.96
C MET A 86 21.57 13.94 -2.33
N PRO A 87 20.76 13.77 -3.41
CA PRO A 87 21.18 14.14 -4.75
C PRO A 87 21.42 15.64 -4.90
N ILE A 88 22.30 15.99 -5.84
CA ILE A 88 22.40 17.35 -6.35
C ILE A 88 21.26 17.51 -7.36
N GLU A 89 20.32 18.36 -7.02
CA GLU A 89 19.17 18.68 -7.87
C GLU A 89 19.43 19.98 -8.63
N SER A 90 19.14 20.01 -9.93
CA SER A 90 19.28 21.23 -10.73
C SER A 90 18.26 22.29 -10.31
N PRO A 91 18.56 23.60 -10.47
CA PRO A 91 17.65 24.69 -10.07
C PRO A 91 16.27 24.67 -10.78
N ASP A 92 16.19 24.07 -11.95
CA ASP A 92 14.96 23.88 -12.72
C ASP A 92 14.24 22.57 -12.42
N HIS A 93 14.77 21.76 -11.49
CA HIS A 93 14.23 20.45 -11.10
C HIS A 93 14.18 19.41 -12.24
N MET A 94 15.01 19.59 -13.28
CA MET A 94 15.02 18.72 -14.46
C MET A 94 16.16 17.70 -14.45
N SER A 95 17.00 17.70 -13.42
CA SER A 95 18.04 16.68 -13.27
C SER A 95 18.43 16.43 -11.82
N PHE A 96 18.92 15.21 -11.57
CA PHE A 96 19.39 14.75 -10.26
C PHE A 96 20.71 13.99 -10.44
N GLU A 97 21.75 14.39 -9.72
CA GLU A 97 23.02 13.67 -9.69
C GLU A 97 23.21 12.99 -8.33
N PHE A 98 23.53 11.70 -8.37
CA PHE A 98 23.81 10.89 -7.19
C PHE A 98 25.24 10.38 -7.20
N THR A 99 25.86 10.33 -6.02
CA THR A 99 27.07 9.56 -5.75
C THR A 99 26.66 8.31 -4.97
N LEU A 100 27.01 7.13 -5.49
CA LEU A 100 26.72 5.85 -4.84
C LEU A 100 27.78 5.52 -3.79
N ARG A 101 27.39 4.83 -2.73
CA ARG A 101 28.31 4.25 -1.75
C ARG A 101 29.15 3.17 -2.41
N LYS A 102 30.47 3.25 -2.24
CA LYS A 102 31.42 2.24 -2.74
C LYS A 102 31.41 1.00 -1.85
N GLY A 103 31.67 -0.15 -2.44
CA GLY A 103 31.79 -1.42 -1.71
C GLY A 103 30.46 -2.03 -1.29
N VAL A 104 29.29 -1.47 -1.70
CA VAL A 104 28.00 -2.12 -1.51
C VAL A 104 27.95 -3.37 -2.38
N LYS A 105 27.49 -4.50 -1.80
CA LYS A 105 27.48 -5.80 -2.47
C LYS A 105 26.08 -6.40 -2.50
N PHE A 106 25.76 -7.05 -3.59
CA PHE A 106 24.64 -7.97 -3.66
C PHE A 106 24.88 -9.23 -2.81
N ALA A 107 23.83 -10.00 -2.57
CA ALA A 107 23.91 -11.21 -1.74
C ALA A 107 24.84 -12.30 -2.30
N ASP A 108 25.14 -12.28 -3.60
CA ASP A 108 26.14 -13.15 -4.25
C ASP A 108 27.59 -12.65 -4.11
N GLY A 109 27.79 -11.45 -3.53
CA GLY A 109 29.11 -10.86 -3.27
C GLY A 109 29.64 -9.93 -4.36
N LYS A 110 28.94 -9.80 -5.50
CA LYS A 110 29.30 -8.81 -6.53
C LYS A 110 28.95 -7.39 -6.08
N GLU A 111 29.80 -6.44 -6.45
CA GLU A 111 29.65 -5.04 -6.10
C GLU A 111 28.56 -4.38 -6.95
N LEU A 112 27.72 -3.55 -6.29
CA LEU A 112 26.70 -2.74 -6.91
C LEU A 112 27.30 -1.45 -7.47
N THR A 113 26.94 -1.12 -8.70
CA THR A 113 27.41 0.08 -9.41
C THR A 113 26.25 0.85 -10.07
N GLY A 114 26.56 2.01 -10.65
CA GLY A 114 25.61 2.79 -11.43
C GLY A 114 25.02 2.03 -12.63
N ASN A 115 25.75 1.04 -13.16
CA ASN A 115 25.22 0.19 -14.24
C ASN A 115 24.01 -0.64 -13.79
N ASP A 116 23.97 -1.04 -12.51
CA ASP A 116 22.83 -1.77 -11.94
C ASP A 116 21.63 -0.84 -11.75
N VAL A 117 21.87 0.43 -11.42
CA VAL A 117 20.80 1.45 -11.33
C VAL A 117 20.21 1.75 -12.71
N ILE A 118 21.07 2.00 -13.71
CA ILE A 118 20.68 2.23 -15.11
C ILE A 118 19.86 1.04 -15.63
N PHE A 119 20.37 -0.18 -15.41
CA PHE A 119 19.66 -1.40 -15.74
C PHE A 119 18.28 -1.47 -15.08
N SER A 120 18.21 -1.24 -13.78
CA SER A 120 16.96 -1.35 -13.01
C SER A 120 15.89 -0.35 -13.49
N LEU A 121 16.30 0.87 -13.82
CA LEU A 121 15.42 1.87 -14.41
C LEU A 121 14.93 1.46 -15.81
N LYS A 122 15.83 0.96 -16.68
CA LYS A 122 15.43 0.45 -18.01
C LYS A 122 14.46 -0.72 -17.92
N ALA A 123 14.67 -1.63 -16.96
CA ALA A 123 13.79 -2.76 -16.70
C ALA A 123 12.40 -2.29 -16.24
N LEU A 124 12.34 -1.30 -15.34
CA LEU A 124 11.09 -0.74 -14.82
C LEU A 124 10.31 0.02 -15.88
N LYS A 125 11.00 0.78 -16.74
CA LYS A 125 10.39 1.57 -17.83
C LYS A 125 10.00 0.74 -19.06
N ASN A 126 10.39 -0.54 -19.15
CA ASN A 126 10.13 -1.35 -20.34
C ASN A 126 8.63 -1.50 -20.61
N PRO A 127 8.11 -1.00 -21.75
CA PRO A 127 6.67 -0.97 -22.04
C PRO A 127 6.06 -2.35 -22.29
N PHE A 128 6.88 -3.35 -22.66
CA PHE A 128 6.42 -4.73 -22.88
C PHE A 128 6.28 -5.54 -21.59
N ASN A 129 6.81 -5.05 -20.46
CA ASN A 129 6.51 -5.66 -19.17
C ASN A 129 5.12 -5.22 -18.72
N THR A 130 4.11 -6.06 -18.99
CA THR A 130 2.71 -5.76 -18.67
C THR A 130 2.38 -5.88 -17.19
N MET A 131 3.26 -6.46 -16.38
CA MET A 131 3.05 -6.67 -14.94
C MET A 131 3.40 -5.45 -14.09
N ASN A 132 4.23 -4.53 -14.60
CA ASN A 132 4.75 -3.39 -13.84
C ASN A 132 4.03 -2.06 -14.09
N GLY A 133 2.95 -2.05 -14.83
CA GLY A 133 2.27 -0.82 -15.27
C GLY A 133 1.95 0.16 -14.13
N GLN A 134 1.60 -0.35 -12.94
CA GLN A 134 1.32 0.51 -11.78
C GLN A 134 2.56 1.21 -11.22
N LYS A 135 3.74 0.57 -11.26
CA LYS A 135 5.00 1.14 -10.78
C LYS A 135 5.65 2.04 -11.84
N ARG A 136 5.50 1.70 -13.11
CA ARG A 136 6.12 2.44 -14.22
C ARG A 136 5.70 3.90 -14.24
N VAL A 137 4.45 4.22 -13.93
CA VAL A 137 3.95 5.61 -13.93
C VAL A 137 4.74 6.53 -12.99
N TYR A 138 5.35 6.00 -11.95
CA TYR A 138 6.16 6.77 -11.00
C TYR A 138 7.56 7.14 -11.53
N VAL A 139 8.01 6.49 -12.59
CA VAL A 139 9.29 6.77 -13.25
C VAL A 139 9.14 7.27 -14.69
N ASP A 140 7.91 7.42 -15.17
CA ASP A 140 7.64 7.89 -16.54
C ASP A 140 8.19 9.30 -16.80
N GLY A 141 8.22 10.17 -15.78
CA GLY A 141 8.84 11.49 -15.86
C GLY A 141 10.36 11.49 -16.03
N ILE A 142 11.04 10.36 -15.79
CA ILE A 142 12.51 10.26 -15.98
C ILE A 142 12.80 9.96 -17.45
N HIS A 143 13.63 10.80 -18.08
CA HIS A 143 14.08 10.59 -19.45
C HIS A 143 15.20 9.56 -19.51
N SER A 144 16.31 9.81 -18.79
CA SER A 144 17.50 8.97 -18.83
C SER A 144 18.21 8.86 -17.47
N CYS A 145 19.09 7.88 -17.37
CA CYS A 145 20.06 7.75 -16.28
C CYS A 145 21.40 7.30 -16.90
N GLU A 146 22.48 8.05 -16.67
CA GLU A 146 23.77 7.80 -17.27
C GLU A 146 24.90 7.92 -16.24
N LEU A 147 26.04 7.28 -16.50
CA LEU A 147 27.24 7.48 -15.70
C LEU A 147 27.84 8.86 -15.98
N VAL A 148 28.26 9.58 -14.95
CA VAL A 148 28.98 10.86 -15.08
C VAL A 148 30.46 10.56 -15.35
N ASP A 149 30.96 11.02 -16.47
CA ASP A 149 32.39 10.85 -16.90
C ASP A 149 32.87 9.38 -16.89
N GLY A 150 31.92 8.43 -17.00
CA GLY A 150 32.22 7.00 -16.93
C GLY A 150 32.52 6.47 -15.51
N ASP A 151 32.36 7.28 -14.47
CA ASP A 151 32.52 6.85 -13.07
C ASP A 151 31.40 5.90 -12.67
N PRO A 152 31.67 4.63 -12.32
CA PRO A 152 30.67 3.65 -11.97
C PRO A 152 29.87 3.97 -10.69
N TYR A 153 30.27 5.00 -9.95
CA TYR A 153 29.60 5.40 -8.70
C TYR A 153 28.92 6.77 -8.80
N ARG A 154 29.00 7.45 -9.95
CA ARG A 154 28.28 8.70 -10.18
C ARG A 154 27.27 8.54 -11.30
N ILE A 155 26.01 8.84 -11.01
CA ILE A 155 24.88 8.70 -11.93
C ILE A 155 24.11 10.00 -12.04
N HIS A 156 23.68 10.31 -13.26
CA HIS A 156 22.93 11.52 -13.58
C HIS A 156 21.60 11.13 -14.20
N PHE A 157 20.51 11.55 -13.58
CA PHE A 157 19.14 11.41 -14.11
C PHE A 157 18.74 12.70 -14.80
N THR A 158 18.12 12.59 -15.99
CA THR A 158 17.44 13.69 -16.66
C THR A 158 15.94 13.44 -16.69
N MET A 159 15.16 14.51 -16.67
CA MET A 159 13.70 14.44 -16.60
C MET A 159 13.09 14.94 -17.91
N TRP A 160 11.97 14.33 -18.33
CA TRP A 160 11.08 14.89 -19.34
C TRP A 160 10.22 16.01 -18.77
N LYS A 161 9.78 15.82 -17.53
CA LYS A 161 8.81 16.67 -16.85
C LYS A 161 9.22 16.80 -15.40
N LYS A 162 9.23 18.01 -14.89
CA LYS A 162 9.44 18.23 -13.47
C LYS A 162 8.22 17.83 -12.67
N TYR A 163 8.46 17.16 -11.55
CA TYR A 163 7.42 16.72 -10.66
C TYR A 163 7.91 16.76 -9.21
N PHE A 164 7.15 17.38 -8.34
CA PHE A 164 7.58 17.68 -6.97
C PHE A 164 7.84 16.45 -6.09
N LEU A 165 7.29 15.29 -6.43
CA LEU A 165 7.49 14.02 -5.72
C LEU A 165 8.45 13.06 -6.44
N THR A 166 9.27 13.53 -7.35
CA THR A 166 10.22 12.66 -8.09
C THR A 166 11.17 11.93 -7.15
N LYS A 167 11.72 12.59 -6.12
CA LYS A 167 12.63 11.97 -5.15
C LYS A 167 11.91 10.89 -4.34
N GLU A 168 10.71 11.19 -3.92
CA GLU A 168 9.87 10.33 -3.09
C GLU A 168 9.46 9.06 -3.86
N GLN A 169 8.83 9.25 -4.99
CA GLN A 169 8.24 8.15 -5.75
C GLN A 169 9.27 7.32 -6.50
N ALA A 170 10.17 7.97 -7.23
CA ALA A 170 11.14 7.24 -8.04
C ALA A 170 12.28 6.67 -7.19
N PHE A 171 12.95 7.50 -6.39
CA PHE A 171 14.24 7.14 -5.79
C PHE A 171 14.12 6.54 -4.39
N ALA A 172 13.00 6.75 -3.68
CA ALA A 172 12.78 6.21 -2.35
C ALA A 172 11.67 5.15 -2.28
N ASP A 173 10.85 4.99 -3.34
CA ASP A 173 9.74 4.03 -3.32
C ASP A 173 9.84 2.93 -4.37
N VAL A 174 9.85 3.23 -5.68
CA VAL A 174 9.68 2.18 -6.70
C VAL A 174 10.96 1.66 -7.34
N LEU A 175 12.05 2.45 -7.40
CA LEU A 175 13.30 2.05 -8.06
C LEU A 175 14.18 1.19 -7.14
N TYR A 176 13.83 -0.08 -6.99
CA TYR A 176 14.72 -1.08 -6.40
C TYR A 176 15.89 -1.39 -7.33
N VAL A 177 17.11 -1.43 -6.79
CA VAL A 177 18.31 -1.74 -7.58
C VAL A 177 18.53 -3.25 -7.64
N LEU A 178 18.51 -3.79 -8.85
CA LEU A 178 18.66 -5.21 -9.16
C LEU A 178 20.05 -5.51 -9.74
N PRO A 179 20.62 -6.72 -9.49
CA PRO A 179 21.89 -7.13 -10.05
C PRO A 179 21.78 -7.40 -11.56
N LYS A 180 22.28 -6.47 -12.39
CA LYS A 180 22.26 -6.59 -13.85
C LYS A 180 22.80 -7.93 -14.34
N HIS A 181 23.91 -8.39 -13.77
CA HIS A 181 24.58 -9.63 -14.17
C HIS A 181 23.75 -10.91 -13.96
N ILE A 182 22.70 -10.85 -13.10
CA ILE A 182 21.77 -11.97 -12.87
C ILE A 182 20.51 -11.81 -13.73
N TRP A 183 20.02 -10.57 -13.83
CA TRP A 183 18.74 -10.29 -14.47
C TRP A 183 18.86 -10.08 -15.97
N ASP A 184 20.02 -9.65 -16.46
CA ASP A 184 20.29 -9.36 -17.87
C ASP A 184 21.71 -9.85 -18.28
N PRO A 185 22.00 -11.17 -18.14
CA PRO A 185 23.32 -11.71 -18.45
C PRO A 185 23.71 -11.57 -19.95
N ASP A 186 22.71 -11.44 -20.83
CA ASP A 186 22.89 -11.32 -22.28
C ASP A 186 23.00 -9.87 -22.75
N GLY A 187 22.90 -8.90 -21.82
CA GLY A 187 23.00 -7.47 -22.11
C GLY A 187 21.90 -6.95 -23.04
N LEU A 188 20.68 -7.49 -22.92
CA LEU A 188 19.55 -7.08 -23.76
C LEU A 188 19.18 -5.62 -23.52
N THR A 189 19.28 -5.13 -22.28
CA THR A 189 19.00 -3.73 -21.96
C THR A 189 20.03 -2.73 -22.52
N ASP A 190 21.20 -3.20 -22.94
CA ASP A 190 22.21 -2.37 -23.61
C ASP A 190 21.92 -2.18 -25.11
N LYS A 191 21.01 -3.00 -25.67
CA LYS A 191 20.67 -3.00 -27.11
C LYS A 191 19.56 -2.01 -27.45
N TYR A 192 19.01 -1.27 -26.49
CA TYR A 192 18.02 -0.23 -26.71
C TYR A 192 18.35 1.06 -25.91
N SER A 193 17.98 2.18 -26.49
CA SER A 193 18.21 3.52 -25.94
C SER A 193 17.13 3.92 -24.94
N TRP A 194 17.30 5.09 -24.31
CA TRP A 194 16.27 5.71 -23.48
C TRP A 194 15.08 6.18 -24.32
N ASP A 195 15.31 6.62 -25.55
CA ASP A 195 14.24 7.02 -26.47
C ASP A 195 13.38 5.83 -26.88
N ASP A 196 13.98 4.64 -27.04
CA ASP A 196 13.22 3.41 -27.36
C ASP A 196 12.19 3.04 -26.26
N ILE A 197 12.46 3.39 -24.99
CA ILE A 197 11.58 3.08 -23.85
C ILE A 197 10.81 4.29 -23.32
N ALA A 198 10.85 5.42 -24.01
CA ALA A 198 10.05 6.58 -23.62
C ALA A 198 8.56 6.22 -23.58
N SER A 199 7.89 6.53 -22.48
CA SER A 199 6.49 6.21 -22.25
C SER A 199 5.56 7.36 -22.67
N ILE A 200 6.11 8.55 -22.87
CA ILE A 200 5.37 9.75 -23.24
C ILE A 200 6.04 10.40 -24.45
N ILE A 201 5.30 10.49 -25.56
CA ILE A 201 5.60 11.39 -26.65
C ILE A 201 4.44 12.36 -26.73
N GLU A 202 4.68 13.58 -26.27
CA GLU A 202 3.70 14.64 -26.42
C GLU A 202 3.63 15.06 -27.90
N LYS A 203 2.42 15.16 -28.45
CA LYS A 203 2.24 15.78 -29.77
C LYS A 203 2.69 17.24 -29.69
N PRO A 204 3.54 17.73 -30.59
CA PRO A 204 3.93 19.13 -30.62
C PRO A 204 2.71 20.06 -30.64
N GLY A 205 2.58 20.91 -29.60
CA GLY A 205 1.49 21.87 -29.49
C GLY A 205 0.19 21.36 -28.89
N ALA A 206 0.14 20.15 -28.36
CA ALA A 206 -1.02 19.65 -27.60
C ALA A 206 -1.20 20.45 -26.29
N LYS A 207 -2.45 20.79 -25.98
CA LYS A 207 -2.79 21.49 -24.73
C LYS A 207 -2.90 20.55 -23.51
N THR A 208 -2.88 19.25 -23.71
CA THR A 208 -2.99 18.19 -22.71
C THR A 208 -2.17 16.98 -23.16
N ASP A 209 -1.86 16.08 -22.25
CA ASP A 209 -1.06 14.83 -22.41
C ASP A 209 -1.58 13.87 -23.52
N GLU A 210 -1.78 14.38 -24.74
CA GLU A 210 -2.13 13.56 -25.90
C GLU A 210 -0.88 12.77 -26.35
N ILE A 211 -0.92 11.47 -26.11
CA ILE A 211 0.14 10.53 -26.52
C ILE A 211 0.08 10.35 -28.06
N ASP A 212 1.21 10.55 -28.73
CA ASP A 212 1.37 10.15 -30.12
C ASP A 212 1.56 8.62 -30.20
N SER A 213 0.47 7.90 -30.30
CA SER A 213 0.46 6.42 -30.33
C SER A 213 1.23 5.84 -31.53
N ALA A 214 1.33 6.58 -32.65
CA ALA A 214 2.05 6.11 -33.84
C ALA A 214 3.56 6.28 -33.67
N ALA A 215 4.00 7.41 -33.13
CA ALA A 215 5.40 7.63 -32.78
C ALA A 215 5.85 6.65 -31.67
N LEU A 216 5.00 6.43 -30.67
CA LEU A 216 5.25 5.46 -29.60
C LEU A 216 5.39 4.03 -30.12
N ALA A 217 4.49 3.59 -31.00
CA ALA A 217 4.60 2.27 -31.63
C ALA A 217 5.88 2.09 -32.46
N LYS A 218 6.36 3.15 -33.11
CA LYS A 218 7.62 3.14 -33.85
C LYS A 218 8.84 3.07 -32.92
N GLN A 219 8.82 3.77 -31.80
CA GLN A 219 9.88 3.69 -30.79
C GLN A 219 9.92 2.33 -30.11
N HIS A 220 8.77 1.72 -29.84
CA HIS A 220 8.68 0.40 -29.24
C HIS A 220 8.96 -0.75 -30.22
N ALA A 221 9.59 -0.49 -31.37
CA ALA A 221 9.88 -1.53 -32.38
C ALA A 221 11.11 -2.39 -32.07
N ASN A 222 11.92 -2.03 -31.06
CA ASN A 222 13.16 -2.75 -30.74
C ASN A 222 12.89 -4.15 -30.16
N PRO A 223 13.32 -5.24 -30.87
CA PRO A 223 13.01 -6.61 -30.42
C PRO A 223 13.67 -7.00 -29.11
N ALA A 224 14.82 -6.43 -28.74
CA ALA A 224 15.50 -6.73 -27.48
C ALA A 224 14.67 -6.30 -26.25
N MET A 225 13.87 -5.25 -26.38
CA MET A 225 12.96 -4.82 -25.31
C MET A 225 11.89 -5.87 -25.02
N LYS A 226 11.30 -6.42 -26.08
CA LYS A 226 10.27 -7.47 -25.97
C LYS A 226 10.86 -8.74 -25.37
N GLU A 227 12.01 -9.19 -25.91
CA GLU A 227 12.71 -10.37 -25.40
C GLU A 227 13.08 -10.22 -23.92
N PHE A 228 13.60 -9.06 -23.52
CA PHE A 228 13.93 -8.80 -22.11
C PHE A 228 12.67 -8.83 -21.21
N ALA A 229 11.58 -8.20 -21.65
CA ALA A 229 10.31 -8.22 -20.90
C ALA A 229 9.76 -9.63 -20.73
N GLU A 230 9.81 -10.46 -21.77
CA GLU A 230 9.42 -11.87 -21.70
C GLU A 230 10.28 -12.64 -20.68
N GLN A 231 11.59 -12.37 -20.62
CA GLN A 231 12.46 -12.94 -19.58
C GLN A 231 12.10 -12.46 -18.18
N MET A 232 11.79 -11.16 -18.00
CA MET A 232 11.41 -10.58 -16.71
C MET A 232 10.09 -11.12 -16.16
N MET A 233 9.17 -11.54 -17.03
CA MET A 233 7.86 -12.08 -16.66
C MET A 233 7.84 -13.60 -16.45
N ARG A 234 8.99 -14.28 -16.54
CA ARG A 234 9.06 -15.73 -16.30
C ARG A 234 8.84 -16.06 -14.81
N PRO A 235 8.05 -17.11 -14.51
CA PRO A 235 7.71 -17.46 -13.12
C PRO A 235 8.91 -17.75 -12.22
N GLU A 236 10.02 -18.29 -12.75
CA GLU A 236 11.24 -18.53 -11.98
C GLU A 236 11.90 -17.24 -11.45
N ARG A 237 11.66 -16.10 -12.12
CA ARG A 237 12.14 -14.78 -11.68
C ARG A 237 11.42 -14.29 -10.43
N ASP A 238 10.25 -14.85 -10.13
CA ASP A 238 9.38 -14.42 -9.03
C ASP A 238 9.72 -15.10 -7.69
N ARG A 239 10.27 -16.34 -7.72
CA ARG A 239 10.41 -17.18 -6.50
C ARG A 239 11.75 -17.90 -6.35
N ASP A 240 12.54 -18.06 -7.43
CA ASP A 240 13.81 -18.78 -7.36
C ASP A 240 14.88 -17.94 -6.63
N PRO A 241 15.49 -18.45 -5.54
CA PRO A 241 16.56 -17.76 -4.82
C PRO A 241 17.73 -17.31 -5.70
N LYS A 242 17.94 -17.95 -6.86
CA LYS A 242 18.95 -17.56 -7.84
C LYS A 242 18.73 -16.12 -8.35
N TYR A 243 17.47 -15.73 -8.54
CA TYR A 243 17.12 -14.38 -9.03
C TYR A 243 16.84 -13.40 -7.89
N ILE A 244 16.36 -13.90 -6.74
CA ILE A 244 16.02 -13.08 -5.58
C ILE A 244 17.29 -12.73 -4.81
N GLN A 245 18.15 -11.92 -5.43
CA GLN A 245 19.45 -11.48 -4.93
C GLN A 245 19.49 -9.96 -4.90
N GLY A 246 19.29 -9.38 -3.71
CA GLY A 246 19.39 -7.95 -3.49
C GLY A 246 20.64 -7.56 -2.73
N SER A 247 20.83 -6.29 -2.47
CA SER A 247 21.90 -5.74 -1.62
C SER A 247 21.45 -5.54 -0.17
N GLY A 248 20.19 -5.78 0.14
CA GLY A 248 19.58 -5.55 1.45
C GLY A 248 20.07 -6.46 2.57
N PRO A 249 19.56 -6.23 3.80
CA PRO A 249 20.02 -6.92 5.01
C PRO A 249 19.74 -8.41 5.05
N TYR A 250 18.80 -8.90 4.25
CA TYR A 250 18.43 -10.30 4.17
C TYR A 250 18.46 -10.83 2.73
N LYS A 251 18.51 -12.15 2.59
CA LYS A 251 18.36 -12.89 1.33
C LYS A 251 17.37 -14.03 1.49
N LEU A 252 16.70 -14.40 0.40
CA LEU A 252 15.78 -15.53 0.38
C LEU A 252 16.54 -16.84 0.66
N ALA A 253 16.07 -17.60 1.65
CA ALA A 253 16.60 -18.91 2.00
C ALA A 253 15.64 -20.04 1.62
N GLU A 254 14.34 -19.87 1.86
CA GLU A 254 13.32 -20.88 1.59
C GLU A 254 12.00 -20.21 1.24
N TRP A 255 11.31 -20.76 0.25
CA TRP A 255 9.91 -20.49 -0.02
C TRP A 255 9.14 -21.79 -0.05
N LYS A 256 8.34 -22.04 0.97
CA LYS A 256 7.47 -23.21 1.06
C LYS A 256 6.02 -22.77 0.83
N THR A 257 5.52 -23.06 -0.36
CA THR A 257 4.17 -22.70 -0.80
C THR A 257 3.10 -23.13 0.20
N GLY A 258 2.19 -22.21 0.54
CA GLY A 258 1.10 -22.44 1.49
C GLY A 258 1.53 -22.54 2.97
N ASP A 259 2.81 -22.36 3.30
CA ASP A 259 3.32 -22.45 4.68
C ASP A 259 4.10 -21.19 5.08
N ARG A 260 5.24 -20.91 4.43
CA ARG A 260 6.10 -19.79 4.84
C ARG A 260 7.09 -19.33 3.78
N VAL A 261 7.57 -18.12 3.95
CA VAL A 261 8.79 -17.59 3.33
C VAL A 261 9.80 -17.31 4.43
N THR A 262 11.03 -17.78 4.25
CA THR A 262 12.13 -17.58 5.19
C THR A 262 13.26 -16.81 4.52
N ILE A 263 13.63 -15.70 5.12
CA ILE A 263 14.80 -14.91 4.72
C ILE A 263 15.84 -14.92 5.85
N ILE A 264 17.10 -15.00 5.49
CA ILE A 264 18.23 -15.06 6.42
C ILE A 264 19.15 -13.89 6.20
N ARG A 265 19.89 -13.50 7.24
CA ARG A 265 20.84 -12.41 7.17
C ARG A 265 21.76 -12.52 5.95
N ASN A 266 21.89 -11.44 5.21
CA ASN A 266 22.83 -11.34 4.09
C ASN A 266 24.25 -11.10 4.64
N PRO A 267 25.20 -12.03 4.45
CA PRO A 267 26.56 -11.87 4.96
C PRO A 267 27.33 -10.74 4.28
N ASN A 268 26.89 -10.32 3.09
CA ASN A 268 27.52 -9.27 2.30
C ASN A 268 26.89 -7.89 2.52
N TYR A 269 25.90 -7.77 3.43
CA TYR A 269 25.25 -6.49 3.71
C TYR A 269 26.22 -5.47 4.30
N THR A 270 26.36 -4.32 3.63
CA THR A 270 27.37 -3.29 3.94
C THR A 270 26.78 -1.99 4.47
N ASN A 271 25.48 -1.76 4.32
CA ASN A 271 24.81 -0.53 4.80
C ASN A 271 24.57 -0.47 6.31
N LYS A 272 25.04 -1.48 7.05
CA LYS A 272 24.96 -1.55 8.50
C LYS A 272 25.65 -0.34 9.14
N GLY A 273 24.93 0.38 10.03
CA GLY A 273 25.47 1.53 10.74
C GLY A 273 25.52 2.83 9.94
N ASN A 274 25.14 2.85 8.68
CA ASN A 274 25.07 4.07 7.88
C ASN A 274 23.92 4.99 8.29
N SER A 275 22.90 4.43 8.95
CA SER A 275 21.84 5.17 9.64
C SER A 275 21.32 4.33 10.79
N GLU A 276 20.56 4.93 11.69
CA GLU A 276 19.89 4.21 12.79
C GLU A 276 18.93 3.10 12.29
N PHE A 277 18.51 3.15 11.02
CA PHE A 277 17.65 2.16 10.37
C PHE A 277 18.41 1.08 9.60
N GLY A 278 19.73 1.13 9.57
CA GLY A 278 20.60 0.17 8.88
C GLY A 278 21.07 -1.00 9.75
N GLU A 279 20.78 -0.99 11.05
CA GLU A 279 21.14 -2.07 11.95
C GLU A 279 20.31 -3.35 11.68
N VAL A 280 20.89 -4.52 11.94
CA VAL A 280 20.29 -5.82 11.69
C VAL A 280 20.55 -6.75 12.88
N HIS A 281 19.50 -7.07 13.65
CA HIS A 281 19.62 -7.89 14.85
C HIS A 281 19.18 -9.34 14.67
N PRO A 282 18.00 -9.67 14.08
CA PRO A 282 17.62 -11.06 13.86
C PRO A 282 18.50 -11.74 12.79
N ASP A 283 18.80 -13.02 12.98
CA ASP A 283 19.48 -13.83 11.97
C ASP A 283 18.51 -14.33 10.90
N THR A 284 17.24 -14.44 11.26
CA THR A 284 16.19 -15.01 10.41
C THR A 284 14.87 -14.27 10.60
N LEU A 285 14.22 -13.94 9.49
CA LEU A 285 12.81 -13.52 9.46
C LEU A 285 11.99 -14.61 8.77
N ILE A 286 10.89 -15.01 9.39
CA ILE A 286 9.99 -16.05 8.89
C ILE A 286 8.61 -15.42 8.73
N TYR A 287 8.11 -15.39 7.51
CA TYR A 287 6.77 -14.93 7.18
C TYR A 287 5.86 -16.14 7.04
N LYS A 288 5.03 -16.40 8.06
CA LYS A 288 4.20 -17.60 8.16
C LYS A 288 2.78 -17.33 7.69
N VAL A 289 2.32 -18.14 6.74
CA VAL A 289 0.97 -18.01 6.16
C VAL A 289 -0.04 -18.75 7.04
N ILE A 290 -1.03 -18.00 7.57
CA ILE A 290 -2.21 -18.56 8.25
C ILE A 290 -3.43 -17.76 7.81
N THR A 291 -4.30 -18.36 7.02
CA THR A 291 -5.44 -17.68 6.38
C THR A 291 -6.63 -17.45 7.32
N ASP A 292 -6.74 -18.21 8.41
CA ASP A 292 -7.77 -18.04 9.42
C ASP A 292 -7.31 -17.13 10.56
N TRP A 293 -8.05 -16.07 10.83
CA TRP A 293 -7.74 -15.09 11.88
C TRP A 293 -7.71 -15.68 13.29
N SER A 294 -8.61 -16.63 13.60
CA SER A 294 -8.68 -17.24 14.93
C SER A 294 -7.48 -18.17 15.17
N ALA A 295 -7.08 -18.91 14.13
CA ALA A 295 -5.89 -19.75 14.15
C ALA A 295 -4.63 -18.90 14.29
N ALA A 296 -4.52 -17.76 13.57
CA ALA A 296 -3.40 -16.85 13.66
C ALA A 296 -3.27 -16.24 15.07
N VAL A 297 -4.36 -15.76 15.68
CA VAL A 297 -4.36 -15.28 17.07
C VAL A 297 -3.96 -16.40 18.06
N THR A 298 -4.41 -17.63 17.82
CA THR A 298 -4.01 -18.79 18.64
C THR A 298 -2.50 -19.06 18.51
N ALA A 299 -1.93 -18.93 17.31
CA ALA A 299 -0.50 -19.10 17.09
C ALA A 299 0.33 -17.99 17.79
N VAL A 300 -0.16 -16.76 17.91
CA VAL A 300 0.50 -15.73 18.74
C VAL A 300 0.41 -16.11 20.22
N LYS A 301 -0.77 -16.60 20.68
CA LYS A 301 -0.96 -17.04 22.08
C LYS A 301 -0.08 -18.24 22.45
N SER A 302 0.18 -19.15 21.50
CA SER A 302 1.13 -20.28 21.69
C SER A 302 2.58 -19.91 21.47
N ARG A 303 2.88 -18.66 21.05
CA ARG A 303 4.21 -18.15 20.72
C ARG A 303 4.87 -18.85 19.51
N ASP A 304 4.04 -19.39 18.62
CA ASP A 304 4.48 -19.91 17.31
C ASP A 304 4.66 -18.78 16.30
N ILE A 305 4.01 -17.63 16.54
CA ILE A 305 4.16 -16.35 15.82
C ILE A 305 4.52 -15.26 16.83
N ASP A 306 5.46 -14.40 16.46
CA ASP A 306 5.92 -13.29 17.27
C ASP A 306 5.17 -11.99 17.01
N LEU A 307 4.74 -11.77 15.77
CA LEU A 307 4.17 -10.52 15.30
C LEU A 307 2.97 -10.78 14.38
N MET A 308 1.89 -10.07 14.63
CA MET A 308 0.71 -10.04 13.79
C MET A 308 0.27 -8.60 13.58
N GLY A 309 0.60 -8.05 12.41
CA GLY A 309 0.19 -6.74 11.97
C GLY A 309 -1.19 -6.74 11.31
N PHE A 310 -1.82 -5.58 11.20
CA PHE A 310 -3.09 -5.37 10.47
C PHE A 310 -4.21 -6.32 10.87
N ILE A 311 -4.26 -6.72 12.15
CA ILE A 311 -5.27 -7.63 12.68
C ILE A 311 -6.66 -6.99 12.59
N GLN A 312 -7.66 -7.75 12.14
CA GLN A 312 -9.01 -7.22 12.08
C GLN A 312 -9.55 -6.83 13.46
N PRO A 313 -10.27 -5.70 13.59
CA PRO A 313 -10.79 -5.17 14.84
C PRO A 313 -11.47 -6.19 15.77
N PRO A 314 -12.39 -7.06 15.29
CA PRO A 314 -13.06 -8.04 16.15
C PRO A 314 -12.12 -9.05 16.82
N TYR A 315 -11.00 -9.37 16.17
CA TYR A 315 -9.99 -10.28 16.73
C TYR A 315 -9.03 -9.55 17.66
N PHE A 316 -8.65 -8.33 17.32
CA PHE A 316 -7.78 -7.50 18.14
C PHE A 316 -8.38 -7.23 19.52
N VAL A 317 -9.63 -6.79 19.59
CA VAL A 317 -10.30 -6.46 20.85
C VAL A 317 -10.45 -7.67 21.79
N LYS A 318 -10.55 -8.90 21.24
CA LYS A 318 -10.66 -10.16 21.99
C LYS A 318 -9.34 -10.65 22.60
N VAL A 319 -8.19 -10.06 22.24
CA VAL A 319 -6.91 -10.42 22.87
C VAL A 319 -6.80 -9.73 24.23
N ASP A 320 -6.94 -10.51 25.29
CA ASP A 320 -6.83 -10.05 26.70
C ASP A 320 -5.37 -10.07 27.14
N THR A 321 -4.74 -8.90 27.16
CA THR A 321 -3.35 -8.71 27.61
C THR A 321 -3.21 -8.64 29.14
N THR A 322 -4.30 -8.57 29.90
CA THR A 322 -4.24 -8.62 31.36
C THR A 322 -3.89 -10.02 31.84
N GLN A 323 -4.42 -11.04 31.15
CA GLN A 323 -4.08 -12.46 31.38
C GLN A 323 -2.82 -12.87 30.61
N LEU A 324 -2.67 -12.40 29.38
CA LEU A 324 -1.54 -12.74 28.48
C LEU A 324 -0.48 -11.64 28.52
N LYS A 325 0.13 -11.40 29.68
CA LYS A 325 1.09 -10.30 29.93
C LYS A 325 2.28 -10.27 28.96
N TYR A 326 2.60 -11.41 28.35
CA TYR A 326 3.66 -11.54 27.34
C TYR A 326 3.22 -11.14 25.93
N ILE A 327 1.97 -10.76 25.72
CA ILE A 327 1.48 -10.15 24.47
C ILE A 327 1.29 -8.66 24.70
N LYS A 328 1.80 -7.88 23.77
CA LYS A 328 1.58 -6.44 23.71
C LYS A 328 0.64 -6.10 22.55
N LYS A 329 -0.06 -5.00 22.69
CA LYS A 329 -0.97 -4.42 21.71
C LYS A 329 -0.54 -3.01 21.40
N VAL A 330 -0.66 -2.63 20.13
CA VAL A 330 -0.48 -1.25 19.67
C VAL A 330 -1.53 -0.92 18.63
N THR A 331 -1.90 0.33 18.56
CA THR A 331 -2.65 0.93 17.45
C THR A 331 -1.93 2.19 17.02
N PHE A 332 -1.78 2.39 15.73
CA PHE A 332 -1.19 3.60 15.16
C PHE A 332 -1.99 4.03 13.92
N PRO A 333 -2.00 5.33 13.57
CA PRO A 333 -2.73 5.81 12.41
C PRO A 333 -2.22 5.15 11.14
N LEU A 334 -3.12 4.61 10.32
CA LEU A 334 -2.80 4.14 8.98
C LEU A 334 -2.88 5.34 8.02
N GLY A 335 -1.91 5.45 7.11
CA GLY A 335 -1.94 6.43 6.03
C GLY A 335 -3.02 6.11 5.00
N ALA A 336 -4.29 6.16 5.40
CA ALA A 336 -5.43 5.82 4.55
C ALA A 336 -6.67 6.60 4.98
N TYR A 337 -7.67 6.66 4.10
CA TYR A 337 -9.00 7.16 4.45
C TYR A 337 -10.11 6.33 3.82
N GLY A 338 -11.18 6.12 4.56
CA GLY A 338 -12.42 5.52 4.07
C GLY A 338 -13.35 6.57 3.49
N LEU A 339 -14.10 6.21 2.45
CA LEU A 339 -14.98 7.16 1.76
C LEU A 339 -16.18 6.48 1.10
N LEU A 340 -17.20 7.29 0.84
CA LEU A 340 -18.31 6.97 -0.06
C LEU A 340 -18.12 7.74 -1.36
N ASN A 341 -18.10 7.05 -2.49
CA ASN A 341 -18.13 7.67 -3.81
C ASN A 341 -19.58 7.84 -4.26
N TRP A 342 -19.91 9.01 -4.76
CA TRP A 342 -21.16 9.32 -5.43
C TRP A 342 -20.90 9.49 -6.92
N ASN A 343 -21.67 8.86 -7.79
CA ASN A 343 -21.53 9.09 -9.23
C ASN A 343 -22.09 10.49 -9.57
N ASN A 344 -21.21 11.47 -9.69
CA ASN A 344 -21.60 12.87 -9.93
C ASN A 344 -22.27 13.10 -11.30
N ARG A 345 -22.25 12.11 -12.21
CA ARG A 345 -23.02 12.14 -13.47
C ARG A 345 -24.46 11.70 -13.31
N SER A 346 -24.74 10.93 -12.26
CA SER A 346 -26.10 10.44 -11.99
C SER A 346 -27.01 11.61 -11.61
N VAL A 347 -28.24 11.58 -12.10
CA VAL A 347 -29.28 12.53 -11.71
C VAL A 347 -29.53 12.52 -10.20
N LEU A 348 -29.22 11.42 -9.53
CA LEU A 348 -29.34 11.27 -8.08
C LEU A 348 -28.30 12.12 -7.34
N PHE A 349 -27.09 12.25 -7.88
CA PHE A 349 -25.94 12.82 -7.16
C PHE A 349 -25.25 13.99 -7.88
N ASN A 350 -25.80 14.52 -8.96
CA ASN A 350 -25.20 15.65 -9.69
C ASN A 350 -25.32 16.99 -8.95
N ASP A 351 -26.26 17.12 -8.00
CA ASP A 351 -26.44 18.31 -7.16
C ASP A 351 -25.62 18.18 -5.87
N LYS A 352 -24.73 19.15 -5.59
CA LYS A 352 -23.89 19.13 -4.38
C LYS A 352 -24.68 19.19 -3.07
N ARG A 353 -25.89 19.77 -3.07
CA ARG A 353 -26.77 19.78 -1.89
C ARG A 353 -27.23 18.38 -1.53
N VAL A 354 -27.48 17.53 -2.54
CA VAL A 354 -27.80 16.11 -2.31
C VAL A 354 -26.60 15.39 -1.72
N ARG A 355 -25.38 15.59 -2.26
CA ARG A 355 -24.17 14.94 -1.73
C ARG A 355 -23.86 15.39 -0.30
N LEU A 356 -24.09 16.68 0.02
CA LEU A 356 -23.99 17.17 1.39
C LEU A 356 -25.06 16.54 2.31
N ALA A 357 -26.30 16.37 1.83
CA ALA A 357 -27.34 15.65 2.56
C ALA A 357 -26.91 14.21 2.86
N MET A 358 -26.29 13.52 1.88
CA MET A 358 -25.74 12.18 2.09
C MET A 358 -24.66 12.16 3.20
N ALA A 359 -23.79 13.17 3.26
CA ALA A 359 -22.78 13.29 4.31
C ALA A 359 -23.39 13.45 5.71
N HIS A 360 -24.50 14.20 5.84
CA HIS A 360 -25.29 14.32 7.07
C HIS A 360 -26.02 13.04 7.47
N LEU A 361 -26.17 12.07 6.56
CA LEU A 361 -26.83 10.79 6.83
C LEU A 361 -25.85 9.68 7.23
N VAL A 362 -24.58 9.97 7.36
CA VAL A 362 -23.58 9.00 7.85
C VAL A 362 -23.36 9.18 9.35
N ASP A 363 -23.87 8.24 10.14
CA ASP A 363 -23.61 8.16 11.59
C ASP A 363 -22.20 7.60 11.84
N ARG A 364 -21.17 8.47 11.63
CA ARG A 364 -19.76 8.12 11.80
C ARG A 364 -19.46 7.58 13.19
N LYS A 365 -20.10 8.19 14.22
CA LYS A 365 -19.87 7.80 15.61
C LYS A 365 -20.31 6.36 15.85
N THR A 366 -21.53 6.00 15.47
CA THR A 366 -22.05 4.63 15.63
C THR A 366 -21.21 3.63 14.85
N ILE A 367 -20.80 3.95 13.62
CA ILE A 367 -19.97 3.07 12.80
C ILE A 367 -18.60 2.85 13.44
N ILE A 368 -17.93 3.93 13.89
CA ILE A 368 -16.61 3.83 14.54
C ILE A 368 -16.72 3.01 15.82
N ASP A 369 -17.69 3.29 16.67
CA ASP A 369 -17.83 2.62 17.97
C ASP A 369 -18.24 1.14 17.85
N LYS A 370 -19.18 0.81 16.95
CA LYS A 370 -19.82 -0.51 16.88
C LYS A 370 -19.23 -1.45 15.84
N VAL A 371 -18.75 -0.91 14.71
CA VAL A 371 -18.21 -1.71 13.60
C VAL A 371 -16.69 -1.69 13.60
N LEU A 372 -16.08 -0.54 13.86
CA LEU A 372 -14.64 -0.35 13.87
C LEU A 372 -14.02 -0.43 15.28
N PHE A 373 -14.85 -0.63 16.33
CA PHE A 373 -14.40 -0.81 17.72
C PHE A 373 -13.49 0.33 18.23
N GLY A 374 -13.74 1.58 17.80
CA GLY A 374 -12.93 2.74 18.13
C GLY A 374 -11.62 2.86 17.36
N LEU A 375 -11.37 1.99 16.36
CA LEU A 375 -10.13 1.94 15.59
C LEU A 375 -10.18 2.80 14.32
N ALA A 376 -10.71 4.01 14.43
CA ALA A 376 -10.67 5.02 13.38
C ALA A 376 -10.89 6.41 14.00
N SER A 377 -10.35 7.43 13.34
CA SER A 377 -10.59 8.85 13.66
C SER A 377 -11.41 9.51 12.56
N PRO A 378 -12.53 10.21 12.86
CA PRO A 378 -13.31 10.89 11.83
C PRO A 378 -12.48 11.96 11.14
N THR A 379 -12.62 12.10 9.82
CA THR A 379 -11.97 13.14 9.01
C THR A 379 -12.82 13.51 7.80
N GLU A 380 -12.60 14.72 7.27
CA GLU A 380 -13.13 15.17 5.96
C GLU A 380 -12.00 15.44 4.96
N SER A 381 -10.75 15.18 5.34
CA SER A 381 -9.60 15.41 4.48
C SER A 381 -9.11 14.12 3.82
N PRO A 382 -8.69 14.17 2.55
CA PRO A 382 -8.15 13.03 1.82
C PRO A 382 -6.69 12.74 2.20
N CYS A 383 -6.27 13.11 3.40
CA CYS A 383 -4.95 12.86 3.94
C CYS A 383 -5.03 12.49 5.43
N PRO A 384 -4.05 11.77 5.96
CA PRO A 384 -4.00 11.43 7.38
C PRO A 384 -3.80 12.67 8.26
N GLU A 385 -4.51 12.73 9.38
CA GLU A 385 -4.52 13.89 10.28
C GLU A 385 -3.14 14.33 10.81
N TYR A 386 -2.18 13.39 10.92
CA TYR A 386 -0.83 13.68 11.38
C TYR A 386 0.03 14.42 10.33
N ARG A 387 -0.43 14.54 9.08
CA ARG A 387 0.27 15.22 7.99
C ARG A 387 0.16 16.74 8.11
N LYS A 388 1.23 17.43 7.65
CA LYS A 388 1.28 18.91 7.63
C LYS A 388 0.27 19.52 6.65
N GLU A 389 0.09 18.83 5.52
CA GLU A 389 -0.83 19.26 4.45
C GLU A 389 -2.30 19.05 4.80
N CYS A 390 -2.62 18.27 5.83
CA CYS A 390 -4.00 18.05 6.23
C CYS A 390 -4.64 19.34 6.76
N ASN A 391 -5.78 19.72 6.19
CA ASN A 391 -6.53 20.88 6.64
C ASN A 391 -7.34 20.54 7.90
N LYS A 392 -6.81 20.92 9.06
CA LYS A 392 -7.39 20.64 10.39
C LYS A 392 -8.58 21.53 10.75
N ASP A 393 -8.86 22.56 9.94
CA ASP A 393 -10.01 23.44 10.12
C ASP A 393 -11.30 22.81 9.64
N LEU A 394 -11.23 21.82 8.74
CA LEU A 394 -12.37 21.05 8.29
C LEU A 394 -12.86 20.14 9.40
N LYS A 395 -14.13 20.28 9.76
CA LYS A 395 -14.75 19.47 10.80
C LYS A 395 -15.63 18.38 10.17
N PRO A 396 -15.64 17.17 10.73
CA PRO A 396 -16.55 16.12 10.28
C PRO A 396 -17.99 16.62 10.27
N ILE A 397 -18.67 16.39 9.15
CA ILE A 397 -20.07 16.76 8.99
C ILE A 397 -20.91 15.94 9.97
N ASP A 398 -21.68 16.61 10.81
CA ASP A 398 -22.50 15.99 11.85
C ASP A 398 -23.63 15.13 11.27
N TYR A 399 -23.93 14.02 11.93
CA TYR A 399 -25.11 13.23 11.63
C TYR A 399 -26.39 14.02 11.99
N ASN A 400 -27.11 14.48 10.97
CA ASN A 400 -28.25 15.36 11.11
C ASN A 400 -29.33 15.07 10.07
N ILE A 401 -30.35 14.30 10.48
CA ILE A 401 -31.45 13.88 9.62
C ILE A 401 -32.27 15.08 9.14
N ASP A 402 -32.51 16.07 10.01
CA ASP A 402 -33.35 17.23 9.67
C ASP A 402 -32.66 18.14 8.65
N GLU A 403 -31.36 18.35 8.79
CA GLU A 403 -30.56 19.09 7.81
C GLU A 403 -30.52 18.33 6.46
N ALA A 404 -30.35 17.02 6.48
CA ALA A 404 -30.40 16.21 5.27
C ALA A 404 -31.75 16.35 4.54
N LYS A 405 -32.88 16.28 5.28
CA LYS A 405 -34.23 16.50 4.72
C LYS A 405 -34.38 17.91 4.10
N ARG A 406 -33.86 18.93 4.80
CA ARG A 406 -33.89 20.32 4.29
C ARG A 406 -33.16 20.44 2.96
N LEU A 407 -31.93 19.90 2.89
CA LEU A 407 -31.09 19.93 1.68
C LEU A 407 -31.71 19.14 0.52
N LEU A 408 -32.28 17.96 0.79
CA LEU A 408 -32.97 17.15 -0.22
C LEU A 408 -34.18 17.88 -0.79
N LYS A 409 -35.00 18.50 0.07
CA LYS A 409 -36.15 19.32 -0.36
C LYS A 409 -35.71 20.51 -1.19
N GLU A 410 -34.67 21.25 -0.78
CA GLU A 410 -34.11 22.38 -1.57
C GLU A 410 -33.55 21.93 -2.93
N ALA A 411 -33.08 20.68 -3.02
CA ALA A 411 -32.64 20.05 -4.26
C ALA A 411 -33.82 19.52 -5.10
N GLY A 412 -35.07 19.62 -4.62
CA GLY A 412 -36.29 19.22 -5.31
C GLY A 412 -36.65 17.74 -5.16
N TRP A 413 -36.17 17.08 -4.11
CA TRP A 413 -36.51 15.71 -3.79
C TRP A 413 -37.60 15.69 -2.69
N GLU A 414 -38.80 15.24 -3.03
CA GLU A 414 -39.92 15.06 -2.12
C GLU A 414 -40.68 13.78 -2.50
N ASP A 415 -41.46 13.21 -1.59
CA ASP A 415 -42.35 12.07 -1.88
C ASP A 415 -43.66 12.61 -2.46
N HIS A 416 -43.79 12.67 -3.78
CA HIS A 416 -44.94 13.25 -4.46
C HIS A 416 -46.05 12.21 -4.68
N ASP A 417 -45.77 10.93 -4.73
CA ASP A 417 -46.75 9.86 -4.96
C ASP A 417 -47.20 9.13 -3.68
N GLY A 418 -46.56 9.41 -2.54
CA GLY A 418 -46.92 8.92 -1.21
C GLY A 418 -46.51 7.49 -0.95
N ASP A 419 -45.53 6.95 -1.68
CA ASP A 419 -45.03 5.58 -1.49
C ASP A 419 -43.92 5.45 -0.45
N GLY A 420 -43.49 6.58 0.13
CA GLY A 420 -42.43 6.66 1.13
C GLY A 420 -41.03 6.76 0.56
N ILE A 421 -40.88 6.86 -0.76
CA ILE A 421 -39.60 7.05 -1.44
C ILE A 421 -39.62 8.44 -2.10
N LEU A 422 -38.57 9.23 -1.87
CA LEU A 422 -38.42 10.52 -2.50
C LEU A 422 -38.35 10.37 -4.02
N ASP A 423 -39.02 11.29 -4.74
CA ASP A 423 -38.96 11.38 -6.17
C ASP A 423 -38.74 12.83 -6.64
N LYS A 424 -38.33 12.98 -7.89
CA LYS A 424 -38.11 14.27 -8.54
C LYS A 424 -38.43 14.18 -10.03
N THR A 425 -39.11 15.18 -10.57
CA THR A 425 -39.34 15.25 -12.00
C THR A 425 -38.10 15.78 -12.74
N VAL A 426 -37.55 14.96 -13.62
CA VAL A 426 -36.40 15.31 -14.46
C VAL A 426 -36.75 15.07 -15.94
N ASN A 427 -36.65 16.11 -16.75
CA ASN A 427 -37.02 16.04 -18.17
C ASN A 427 -38.43 15.47 -18.41
N GLY A 428 -39.39 15.82 -17.53
CA GLY A 428 -40.78 15.36 -17.61
C GLY A 428 -41.05 13.93 -17.16
N LYS A 429 -40.06 13.24 -16.56
CA LYS A 429 -40.20 11.89 -15.98
C LYS A 429 -39.95 11.94 -14.49
N SER A 430 -40.79 11.23 -13.72
CA SER A 430 -40.52 10.99 -12.29
C SER A 430 -39.34 10.03 -12.16
N VAL A 431 -38.36 10.41 -11.35
CA VAL A 431 -37.21 9.59 -10.98
C VAL A 431 -37.27 9.38 -9.47
N LYS A 432 -37.34 8.13 -9.05
CA LYS A 432 -37.30 7.76 -7.62
C LYS A 432 -35.87 7.78 -7.10
N PHE A 433 -35.70 8.12 -5.84
CA PHE A 433 -34.41 8.06 -5.15
C PHE A 433 -34.16 6.63 -4.67
N ASP A 434 -33.91 5.76 -5.64
CA ASP A 434 -33.64 4.32 -5.45
C ASP A 434 -32.35 3.98 -6.20
N PHE A 435 -31.38 3.36 -5.51
CA PHE A 435 -30.07 3.07 -6.10
C PHE A 435 -29.38 1.85 -5.47
N VAL A 436 -28.33 1.39 -6.15
CA VAL A 436 -27.48 0.28 -5.66
C VAL A 436 -26.21 0.85 -5.03
N PHE A 437 -25.97 0.47 -3.77
CA PHE A 437 -24.77 0.82 -3.02
C PHE A 437 -23.74 -0.31 -3.09
N LEU A 438 -22.68 -0.11 -3.87
CA LEU A 438 -21.69 -1.15 -4.16
C LEU A 438 -20.55 -1.20 -3.15
N THR A 439 -20.08 -2.41 -2.85
CA THR A 439 -18.79 -2.67 -2.19
C THR A 439 -18.23 -4.02 -2.64
N ASN A 440 -17.00 -4.34 -2.19
CA ASN A 440 -16.42 -5.67 -2.39
C ASN A 440 -16.88 -6.66 -1.30
N GLN A 441 -16.44 -7.91 -1.39
CA GLN A 441 -16.77 -9.01 -0.47
C GLN A 441 -16.13 -8.85 0.93
N ASN A 442 -16.05 -7.63 1.47
CA ASN A 442 -15.55 -7.35 2.80
C ASN A 442 -16.71 -7.13 3.78
N GLU A 443 -16.86 -8.00 4.77
CA GLU A 443 -17.99 -7.96 5.72
C GLU A 443 -18.05 -6.66 6.53
N THR A 444 -16.92 -6.10 6.92
CA THR A 444 -16.89 -4.80 7.63
C THR A 444 -17.47 -3.69 6.75
N ARG A 445 -17.07 -3.63 5.48
CA ARG A 445 -17.58 -2.63 4.52
C ARG A 445 -19.09 -2.81 4.29
N LYS A 446 -19.54 -4.04 4.15
CA LYS A 446 -20.97 -4.36 4.02
C LYS A 446 -21.77 -3.89 5.23
N GLN A 447 -21.29 -4.17 6.46
CA GLN A 447 -21.94 -3.71 7.69
C GLN A 447 -22.02 -2.18 7.77
N ILE A 448 -20.97 -1.48 7.38
CA ILE A 448 -20.96 -0.01 7.29
C ILE A 448 -22.06 0.48 6.35
N LEU A 449 -22.13 -0.08 5.14
CA LEU A 449 -23.16 0.31 4.16
C LEU A 449 -24.59 0.00 4.62
N LEU A 450 -24.82 -1.09 5.34
CA LEU A 450 -26.14 -1.40 5.90
C LEU A 450 -26.58 -0.34 6.93
N ILE A 451 -25.66 0.16 7.75
CA ILE A 451 -25.97 1.25 8.70
C ILE A 451 -26.28 2.55 7.95
N VAL A 452 -25.51 2.87 6.90
CA VAL A 452 -25.77 4.06 6.07
C VAL A 452 -27.11 3.92 5.35
N ALA A 453 -27.41 2.77 4.73
CA ALA A 453 -28.67 2.51 4.03
C ALA A 453 -29.89 2.65 4.97
N GLU A 454 -29.76 2.22 6.23
CA GLU A 454 -30.83 2.42 7.24
C GLU A 454 -31.04 3.92 7.55
N SER A 455 -29.97 4.71 7.59
CA SER A 455 -30.09 6.16 7.76
C SER A 455 -30.76 6.84 6.56
N LEU A 456 -30.42 6.39 5.35
CA LEU A 456 -31.03 6.86 4.10
C LEU A 456 -32.53 6.57 4.06
N ARG A 457 -32.93 5.37 4.50
CA ARG A 457 -34.34 4.94 4.57
C ARG A 457 -35.19 5.87 5.46
N LYS A 458 -34.63 6.43 6.54
CA LYS A 458 -35.33 7.37 7.44
C LYS A 458 -35.75 8.68 6.77
N VAL A 459 -35.15 9.01 5.63
CA VAL A 459 -35.46 10.20 4.86
C VAL A 459 -36.13 9.90 3.53
N GLY A 460 -36.57 8.65 3.30
CA GLY A 460 -37.26 8.27 2.07
C GLY A 460 -36.32 7.91 0.91
N ILE A 461 -35.08 7.57 1.17
CA ILE A 461 -34.12 7.11 0.13
C ILE A 461 -33.96 5.60 0.25
N LYS A 462 -34.12 4.88 -0.87
CA LYS A 462 -33.90 3.44 -0.93
C LYS A 462 -32.49 3.17 -1.48
N ALA A 463 -31.70 2.42 -0.72
CA ALA A 463 -30.34 2.04 -1.11
C ALA A 463 -30.15 0.54 -0.86
N ASP A 464 -29.99 -0.24 -1.94
CA ASP A 464 -29.77 -1.68 -1.88
C ASP A 464 -28.29 -2.01 -1.88
N VAL A 465 -27.79 -2.64 -0.81
CA VAL A 465 -26.36 -2.97 -0.68
C VAL A 465 -26.01 -4.22 -1.47
N GLN A 466 -25.09 -4.09 -2.43
CA GLN A 466 -24.58 -5.18 -3.24
C GLN A 466 -23.06 -5.36 -3.06
N THR A 467 -22.64 -6.61 -2.83
CA THR A 467 -21.24 -7.00 -2.76
C THR A 467 -20.80 -7.67 -4.06
N LEU A 468 -19.63 -7.28 -4.56
CA LEU A 468 -19.06 -7.81 -5.80
C LEU A 468 -17.67 -8.41 -5.53
N GLU A 469 -17.25 -9.32 -6.39
CA GLU A 469 -15.86 -9.74 -6.44
C GLU A 469 -14.96 -8.53 -6.77
N TRP A 470 -13.71 -8.53 -6.28
CA TRP A 470 -12.84 -7.34 -6.31
C TRP A 470 -12.59 -6.79 -7.72
N ALA A 471 -12.26 -7.65 -8.68
CA ALA A 471 -12.00 -7.22 -10.05
C ALA A 471 -13.26 -6.64 -10.71
N VAL A 472 -14.42 -7.29 -10.51
CA VAL A 472 -15.72 -6.81 -11.02
C VAL A 472 -16.09 -5.47 -10.37
N PHE A 473 -15.85 -5.31 -9.06
CA PHE A 473 -16.08 -4.06 -8.35
C PHE A 473 -15.24 -2.92 -8.95
N LEU A 474 -13.93 -3.14 -9.14
CA LEU A 474 -13.04 -2.15 -9.75
C LEU A 474 -13.44 -1.78 -11.19
N ASP A 475 -13.84 -2.76 -11.99
CA ASP A 475 -14.30 -2.52 -13.36
C ASP A 475 -15.55 -1.62 -13.38
N ARG A 476 -16.51 -1.88 -12.48
CA ARG A 476 -17.69 -1.02 -12.32
C ARG A 476 -17.32 0.42 -11.99
N LEU A 477 -16.35 0.63 -11.09
CA LEU A 477 -15.89 1.96 -10.70
C LEU A 477 -15.18 2.68 -11.86
N ARG A 478 -14.27 2.00 -12.56
CA ARG A 478 -13.50 2.53 -13.69
C ARG A 478 -14.36 2.89 -14.89
N ASP A 479 -15.43 2.12 -15.11
CA ASP A 479 -16.38 2.36 -16.19
C ASP A 479 -17.51 3.32 -15.77
N HIS A 480 -17.47 3.86 -14.53
CA HIS A 480 -18.52 4.70 -13.93
C HIS A 480 -19.92 4.06 -13.98
N ASN A 481 -19.98 2.73 -13.97
CA ASN A 481 -21.21 1.95 -14.00
C ASN A 481 -21.63 1.57 -12.58
N PHE A 482 -21.93 2.59 -11.78
CA PHE A 482 -22.41 2.50 -10.41
C PHE A 482 -23.16 3.79 -10.04
N ASP A 483 -24.00 3.73 -9.00
CA ASP A 483 -24.65 4.91 -8.42
C ASP A 483 -23.83 5.44 -7.25
N ALA A 484 -23.56 4.58 -6.27
CA ALA A 484 -22.76 4.88 -5.10
C ALA A 484 -21.88 3.68 -4.70
N SER A 485 -20.74 3.94 -4.06
CA SER A 485 -19.86 2.87 -3.59
C SER A 485 -19.12 3.24 -2.31
N TYR A 486 -18.76 2.23 -1.50
CA TYR A 486 -17.79 2.38 -0.42
C TYR A 486 -16.39 1.97 -0.88
N GLY A 487 -15.41 2.82 -0.62
CA GLY A 487 -14.01 2.58 -0.91
C GLY A 487 -13.07 3.04 0.21
N SER A 488 -11.79 2.84 -0.03
CA SER A 488 -10.71 3.37 0.80
C SER A 488 -9.52 3.64 -0.09
N TRP A 489 -8.87 4.78 0.10
CA TRP A 489 -7.59 5.08 -0.52
C TRP A 489 -6.47 4.95 0.49
N GLN A 490 -5.37 4.37 0.05
CA GLN A 490 -4.10 4.38 0.77
C GLN A 490 -3.32 5.61 0.31
N ASN A 491 -2.88 6.43 1.27
CA ASN A 491 -1.95 7.51 0.99
C ASN A 491 -0.53 6.96 0.92
N ASP A 492 0.30 7.55 0.10
CA ASP A 492 1.73 7.33 0.11
C ASP A 492 2.33 7.75 1.46
N PRO A 493 3.46 7.19 1.89
CA PRO A 493 4.08 7.55 3.17
C PRO A 493 4.71 8.96 3.18
N TYR A 494 4.76 9.63 2.04
CA TYR A 494 5.19 11.02 1.85
C TYR A 494 4.00 11.92 1.51
N GLU A 495 4.24 13.16 1.10
CA GLU A 495 3.22 14.17 0.78
C GLU A 495 2.20 13.65 -0.26
N THR A 496 0.92 13.99 -0.07
CA THR A 496 -0.18 13.44 -0.87
C THR A 496 -0.35 14.20 -2.19
N ASP A 497 -0.35 13.48 -3.33
CA ASP A 497 -0.80 13.99 -4.62
C ASP A 497 -2.21 13.48 -4.94
N ASN A 498 -3.19 14.36 -4.86
CA ASN A 498 -4.59 14.05 -5.08
C ASN A 498 -5.03 14.11 -6.56
N PHE A 499 -4.13 14.43 -7.48
CA PHE A 499 -4.44 14.60 -8.91
C PHE A 499 -5.07 13.35 -9.52
N GLN A 500 -4.48 12.18 -9.27
CA GLN A 500 -4.95 10.92 -9.83
C GLN A 500 -6.40 10.59 -9.42
N ILE A 501 -6.82 11.05 -8.22
CA ILE A 501 -8.12 10.68 -7.65
C ILE A 501 -9.20 11.69 -8.00
N TYR A 502 -8.84 12.98 -8.10
CA TYR A 502 -9.85 14.04 -8.18
C TYR A 502 -9.77 14.93 -9.42
N HIS A 503 -8.65 14.96 -10.18
CA HIS A 503 -8.58 15.76 -11.40
C HIS A 503 -9.52 15.21 -12.48
N SER A 504 -10.21 16.10 -13.20
CA SER A 504 -11.24 15.68 -14.18
C SER A 504 -10.70 14.82 -15.34
N SER A 505 -9.42 15.01 -15.74
CA SER A 505 -8.78 14.16 -16.76
C SER A 505 -8.72 12.70 -16.35
N GLN A 506 -8.68 12.40 -15.04
CA GLN A 506 -8.59 11.06 -14.47
C GLN A 506 -9.95 10.34 -14.40
N ALA A 507 -11.03 11.01 -14.79
CA ALA A 507 -12.34 10.38 -15.02
C ALA A 507 -12.44 9.69 -16.39
N LYS A 508 -11.43 9.86 -17.26
CA LYS A 508 -11.36 9.27 -18.60
C LYS A 508 -10.40 8.08 -18.62
N ASN A 509 -10.47 7.27 -19.66
CA ASN A 509 -9.52 6.18 -19.93
C ASN A 509 -9.33 5.20 -18.75
N ARG A 510 -10.42 4.94 -18.00
CA ARG A 510 -10.43 4.06 -16.81
C ARG A 510 -9.49 4.54 -15.69
N GLY A 511 -9.31 5.85 -15.55
CA GLY A 511 -8.53 6.46 -14.45
C GLY A 511 -9.21 6.30 -13.08
N SER A 512 -8.64 6.95 -12.06
CA SER A 512 -9.06 6.74 -10.66
C SER A 512 -10.06 7.77 -10.12
N ASN A 513 -10.46 8.76 -10.92
CA ASN A 513 -11.54 9.67 -10.53
C ASN A 513 -12.89 8.96 -10.69
N TYR A 514 -13.16 7.98 -9.84
CA TYR A 514 -14.37 7.16 -9.89
C TYR A 514 -15.67 7.96 -9.75
N PRO A 515 -15.76 8.98 -8.85
CA PRO A 515 -16.97 9.79 -8.73
C PRO A 515 -17.29 10.62 -9.96
N TYR A 516 -16.41 10.67 -10.97
CA TYR A 516 -16.52 11.57 -12.12
C TYR A 516 -16.58 13.04 -11.69
N TYR A 517 -15.75 13.41 -10.72
CA TYR A 517 -15.66 14.80 -10.27
C TYR A 517 -15.13 15.69 -11.39
N ASN A 518 -15.77 16.82 -11.62
CA ASN A 518 -15.44 17.76 -12.68
C ASN A 518 -15.65 19.18 -12.15
N SER A 519 -14.61 19.76 -11.59
CA SER A 519 -14.58 21.10 -11.04
C SER A 519 -13.38 21.85 -11.61
N PRO A 520 -13.57 22.90 -12.41
CA PRO A 520 -12.46 23.71 -12.94
C PRO A 520 -11.57 24.32 -11.84
N GLU A 521 -12.16 24.66 -10.68
CA GLU A 521 -11.43 25.20 -9.54
C GLU A 521 -10.52 24.12 -8.92
N ALA A 522 -11.05 22.91 -8.71
CA ALA A 522 -10.27 21.79 -8.20
C ALA A 522 -9.16 21.37 -9.17
N ASP A 523 -9.44 21.32 -10.47
CA ASP A 523 -8.46 20.99 -11.50
C ASP A 523 -7.29 21.98 -11.49
N HIS A 524 -7.59 23.29 -11.48
CA HIS A 524 -6.58 24.33 -11.41
C HIS A 524 -5.71 24.23 -10.15
N LEU A 525 -6.33 23.97 -8.98
CA LEU A 525 -5.58 23.79 -7.74
C LEU A 525 -4.67 22.55 -7.79
N LEU A 526 -5.15 21.43 -8.33
CA LEU A 526 -4.37 20.20 -8.47
C LEU A 526 -3.18 20.37 -9.44
N GLU A 527 -3.38 21.10 -10.54
CA GLU A 527 -2.30 21.46 -11.47
C GLU A 527 -1.27 22.39 -10.82
N ALA A 528 -1.74 23.41 -10.07
CA ALA A 528 -0.88 24.35 -9.36
C ALA A 528 -0.07 23.65 -8.26
N ILE A 529 -0.66 22.71 -7.51
CA ILE A 529 0.03 21.90 -6.50
C ILE A 529 1.21 21.13 -7.13
N ARG A 530 0.98 20.49 -8.27
CA ARG A 530 2.03 19.73 -8.99
C ARG A 530 3.15 20.60 -9.54
N ALA A 531 2.87 21.85 -9.86
CA ALA A 531 3.83 22.82 -10.41
C ALA A 531 4.60 23.59 -9.32
N GLU A 532 4.14 23.58 -8.06
CA GLU A 532 4.74 24.35 -6.97
C GLU A 532 5.80 23.52 -6.24
N PHE A 533 7.05 23.98 -6.26
CA PHE A 533 8.19 23.33 -5.59
C PHE A 533 8.50 23.91 -4.20
N ASP A 534 8.02 25.12 -3.90
CA ASP A 534 8.09 25.69 -2.56
C ASP A 534 7.09 24.96 -1.65
N PRO A 535 7.54 24.22 -0.62
CA PRO A 535 6.67 23.39 0.21
C PRO A 535 5.64 24.21 1.00
N ASP A 536 5.97 25.44 1.42
CA ASP A 536 5.04 26.27 2.19
C ASP A 536 3.91 26.82 1.30
N LYS A 537 4.22 27.23 0.07
CA LYS A 537 3.20 27.64 -0.90
C LYS A 537 2.34 26.47 -1.34
N ARG A 538 2.95 25.31 -1.58
CA ARG A 538 2.21 24.09 -1.92
C ARG A 538 1.25 23.67 -0.82
N LEU A 539 1.66 23.79 0.45
CA LEU A 539 0.81 23.52 1.61
C LEU A 539 -0.47 24.37 1.61
N VAL A 540 -0.36 25.66 1.24
CA VAL A 540 -1.53 26.55 1.11
C VAL A 540 -2.48 26.06 0.02
N LEU A 541 -1.95 25.73 -1.15
CA LEU A 541 -2.76 25.20 -2.27
C LEU A 541 -3.44 23.87 -1.92
N GLN A 542 -2.77 22.98 -1.23
CA GLN A 542 -3.32 21.69 -0.79
C GLN A 542 -4.48 21.86 0.18
N ARG A 543 -4.36 22.78 1.13
CA ARG A 543 -5.45 23.06 2.08
C ARG A 543 -6.64 23.73 1.40
N GLU A 544 -6.37 24.59 0.42
CA GLU A 544 -7.44 25.21 -0.38
C GLU A 544 -8.16 24.16 -1.24
N PHE A 545 -7.44 23.24 -1.89
CA PHE A 545 -8.05 22.11 -2.58
C PHE A 545 -8.95 21.27 -1.65
N GLN A 546 -8.50 21.00 -0.43
CA GLN A 546 -9.29 20.25 0.54
C GLN A 546 -10.56 21.02 0.95
N ARG A 547 -10.52 22.35 1.03
CA ARG A 547 -11.71 23.19 1.26
C ARG A 547 -12.72 23.05 0.11
N VAL A 548 -12.25 23.15 -1.13
CA VAL A 548 -13.11 22.98 -2.32
C VAL A 548 -13.74 21.59 -2.36
N LEU A 549 -12.95 20.55 -2.08
CA LEU A 549 -13.42 19.17 -2.01
C LEU A 549 -14.49 18.97 -0.92
N TYR A 550 -14.30 19.58 0.23
CA TYR A 550 -15.24 19.56 1.36
C TYR A 550 -16.57 20.25 1.01
N GLU A 551 -16.55 21.38 0.31
CA GLU A 551 -17.74 22.12 -0.10
C GLU A 551 -18.51 21.44 -1.25
N ASP A 552 -17.81 20.78 -2.15
CA ASP A 552 -18.42 20.11 -3.31
C ASP A 552 -18.88 18.68 -3.03
N GLN A 553 -18.32 18.03 -1.98
CA GLN A 553 -18.65 16.65 -1.57
C GLN A 553 -18.75 15.67 -2.76
N PRO A 554 -17.80 15.62 -3.70
CA PRO A 554 -17.87 14.62 -4.78
C PRO A 554 -17.75 13.20 -4.24
N THR A 555 -17.07 13.08 -3.11
CA THR A 555 -17.03 11.91 -2.23
C THR A 555 -17.27 12.38 -0.80
N THR A 556 -17.90 11.54 0.01
CA THR A 556 -17.96 11.78 1.46
C THR A 556 -16.82 11.05 2.14
N ILE A 557 -15.82 11.78 2.60
CA ILE A 557 -14.71 11.25 3.37
C ILE A 557 -15.21 10.94 4.78
N LEU A 558 -14.77 9.83 5.37
CA LEU A 558 -15.38 9.29 6.58
C LEU A 558 -14.44 9.31 7.78
N TRP A 559 -13.29 8.65 7.65
CA TRP A 559 -12.32 8.46 8.74
C TRP A 559 -10.95 8.04 8.22
N ASN A 560 -9.93 8.27 9.05
CA ASN A 560 -8.64 7.62 8.94
C ASN A 560 -8.67 6.34 9.81
N PRO A 561 -8.42 5.15 9.25
CA PRO A 561 -8.35 3.91 10.03
C PRO A 561 -7.07 3.83 10.86
N MET A 562 -7.15 3.15 11.99
CA MET A 562 -5.99 2.75 12.79
C MET A 562 -5.53 1.35 12.37
N ASN A 563 -4.22 1.10 12.45
CA ASN A 563 -3.65 -0.23 12.28
C ASN A 563 -3.48 -0.89 13.67
N PRO A 564 -4.29 -1.89 13.99
CA PRO A 564 -4.09 -2.67 15.21
C PRO A 564 -3.08 -3.80 14.96
N SER A 565 -2.09 -3.92 15.86
CA SER A 565 -1.06 -4.97 15.84
C SER A 565 -0.83 -5.57 17.22
N ILE A 566 -0.43 -6.83 17.25
CA ILE A 566 -0.05 -7.55 18.48
C ILE A 566 1.30 -8.22 18.29
N TRP A 567 2.10 -8.26 19.36
CA TRP A 567 3.38 -8.99 19.33
C TRP A 567 3.70 -9.63 20.66
N VAL A 568 4.57 -10.64 20.62
CA VAL A 568 5.12 -11.31 21.80
C VAL A 568 6.22 -10.45 22.41
N ASP A 569 6.10 -10.08 23.68
CA ASP A 569 7.05 -9.25 24.42
C ASP A 569 8.36 -10.02 24.73
N ARG A 570 9.17 -10.27 23.70
CA ARG A 570 10.49 -10.90 23.82
C ARG A 570 11.60 -10.15 23.07
N PHE A 571 11.30 -8.93 22.63
CA PHE A 571 12.23 -8.11 21.87
C PHE A 571 12.55 -6.79 22.58
N ASN A 572 13.76 -6.28 22.35
CA ASN A 572 14.14 -4.89 22.58
C ASN A 572 14.09 -4.14 21.24
N GLY A 573 14.13 -2.81 21.26
CA GLY A 573 14.18 -2.01 20.03
C GLY A 573 12.90 -2.06 19.19
N VAL A 574 11.78 -2.51 19.76
CA VAL A 574 10.49 -2.48 19.07
C VAL A 574 10.07 -1.04 18.90
N PHE A 575 10.03 -0.60 17.65
CA PHE A 575 9.65 0.75 17.24
C PHE A 575 8.48 0.65 16.26
N TRP A 576 7.48 1.51 16.44
CA TRP A 576 6.30 1.60 15.58
C TRP A 576 6.28 2.96 14.91
N ASP A 577 5.99 2.99 13.62
CA ASP A 577 5.94 4.19 12.81
C ASP A 577 4.72 4.21 11.88
N GLN A 578 4.65 5.21 11.02
CA GLN A 578 3.53 5.41 10.10
C GLN A 578 3.88 5.04 8.66
N VAL A 579 5.14 4.65 8.39
CA VAL A 579 5.55 4.07 7.11
C VAL A 579 5.16 2.59 7.12
N ARG A 580 4.26 2.20 6.28
CA ARG A 580 3.79 0.82 6.19
C ARG A 580 4.96 -0.17 6.00
N PRO A 581 5.03 -1.30 6.76
CA PRO A 581 4.01 -1.91 7.61
C PRO A 581 3.84 -1.27 9.01
N GLY A 582 4.57 -0.26 9.37
CA GLY A 582 4.52 0.41 10.66
C GLY A 582 5.58 -0.08 11.65
N TYR A 583 6.54 -0.86 11.18
CA TYR A 583 7.63 -1.43 11.98
C TYR A 583 8.77 -1.91 11.06
N ILE A 584 9.96 -2.04 11.63
CA ILE A 584 11.15 -2.56 10.94
C ILE A 584 11.69 -3.73 11.77
N GLN A 585 11.34 -4.97 11.39
CA GLN A 585 11.72 -6.18 12.15
C GLN A 585 13.23 -6.36 12.23
N ALA A 586 13.99 -5.88 11.25
CA ALA A 586 15.44 -5.94 11.25
C ALA A 586 16.07 -5.26 12.48
N LEU A 587 15.39 -4.30 13.09
CA LEU A 587 15.84 -3.57 14.28
C LEU A 587 15.48 -4.28 15.61
N TRP A 588 14.71 -5.36 15.57
CA TRP A 588 14.21 -6.04 16.77
C TRP A 588 15.26 -6.99 17.36
N GLU A 589 15.76 -6.69 18.53
CA GLU A 589 16.74 -7.50 19.23
C GLU A 589 16.05 -8.54 20.13
N VAL A 590 16.33 -9.82 19.93
CA VAL A 590 15.77 -10.90 20.77
C VAL A 590 16.42 -10.88 22.15
N ARG A 591 15.63 -10.71 23.21
CA ARG A 591 16.14 -10.73 24.60
C ARG A 591 16.75 -12.10 24.93
N GLY A 592 18.00 -12.08 25.40
CA GLY A 592 18.71 -13.31 25.78
C GLY A 592 19.34 -14.09 24.63
N ALA A 593 19.28 -13.61 23.38
CA ALA A 593 20.12 -14.14 22.31
C ALA A 593 21.57 -13.68 22.50
N ALA A 594 22.52 -14.60 22.42
CA ALA A 594 23.94 -14.28 22.57
C ALA A 594 24.42 -13.40 21.39
N GLY A 595 24.73 -12.15 21.65
CA GLY A 595 25.43 -11.27 20.72
C GLY A 595 24.75 -9.92 20.50
N GLY A 596 25.18 -8.88 21.21
CA GLY A 596 24.91 -7.49 20.87
C GLY A 596 24.43 -6.63 22.04
N GLY A 597 25.33 -5.96 22.73
CA GLY A 597 24.97 -4.88 23.65
C GLY A 597 24.70 -3.60 22.85
N VAL A 598 23.47 -3.10 22.86
CA VAL A 598 23.14 -1.77 22.35
C VAL A 598 22.16 -1.06 23.29
N LYS A 599 22.42 0.22 23.49
CA LYS A 599 21.65 1.12 24.37
C LYS A 599 20.20 1.26 23.90
N ALA A 600 19.28 1.17 24.86
CA ALA A 600 17.85 1.39 24.62
C ALA A 600 17.59 2.77 24.02
N VAL A 601 16.90 2.83 22.91
CA VAL A 601 16.29 4.05 22.36
C VAL A 601 14.97 4.27 23.09
N SER A 602 14.86 5.33 23.86
CA SER A 602 13.63 5.68 24.55
C SER A 602 12.59 6.18 23.55
N SER A 603 11.45 5.50 23.50
CA SER A 603 10.26 5.97 22.80
C SER A 603 9.54 7.00 23.66
N SER A 604 9.47 8.24 23.19
CA SER A 604 8.51 9.25 23.66
C SER A 604 7.53 9.53 22.53
N PHE A 605 6.27 9.14 22.72
CA PHE A 605 5.12 9.66 21.96
C PHE A 605 4.56 10.87 22.70
#